data_5e68909a5adeceea140f0f9850182576
#
_entry.id   5e68909a5adeceea140f0f9850182576
#
_cell.length_a   1.000
_cell.length_b   1.000
_cell.length_c   1.000
_cell.angle_alpha   90.00
_cell.angle_beta   90.00
_cell.angle_gamma   90.00
#
_symmetry.space_group_name_H-M   'P 1'
#
loop_
_entity.id
_entity.type
_entity.pdbx_description
1 polymer ?
#
loop_
_entity_poly.entity_id
_entity_poly.type
_entity_poly.pdbx_seq_one_letter_code
_entity_poly.pdbx_strand_id
1 'polypeptide(L)' 'MKIKEHKKKNGTIVYRASIYLGIDQMTGKRVKTSITGRTRKEVNQKAKHAQ' A
#
# COMPACT_ATOMS: atom_id res chain seq x y z
N MET A 1 7.11 5.75 2.09
CA MET A 1 5.91 5.19 1.45
C MET A 1 5.57 5.98 0.20
N LYS A 2 5.40 5.29 -0.92
CA LYS A 2 5.00 5.95 -2.16
C LYS A 2 3.55 5.59 -2.46
N ILE A 3 2.73 6.61 -2.68
CA ILE A 3 1.33 6.42 -3.04
C ILE A 3 1.18 6.72 -4.52
N LYS A 4 0.61 5.77 -5.26
CA LYS A 4 0.33 5.95 -6.68
C LYS A 4 -1.15 6.11 -6.90
N GLU A 5 -1.51 7.05 -7.76
CA GLU A 5 -2.88 7.24 -8.19
C GLU A 5 -3.18 6.27 -9.33
N HIS A 6 -4.30 5.57 -9.22
CA HIS A 6 -4.70 4.59 -10.22
C HIS A 6 -6.14 4.87 -10.64
N LYS A 7 -6.35 5.15 -11.92
CA LYS A 7 -7.67 5.44 -12.46
C LYS A 7 -8.27 4.17 -13.07
N LYS A 8 -9.46 3.80 -12.60
CA LYS A 8 -10.18 2.65 -13.13
C LYS A 8 -10.97 3.02 -14.40
N LYS A 9 -11.40 2.00 -15.12
CA LYS A 9 -12.16 2.20 -16.35
C LYS A 9 -13.48 2.93 -16.13
N ASN A 10 -14.08 2.77 -14.97
CA ASN A 10 -15.35 3.43 -14.65
C ASN A 10 -15.18 4.89 -14.18
N GLY A 11 -13.98 5.42 -14.24
CA GLY A 11 -13.71 6.79 -13.83
C GLY A 11 -13.37 6.97 -12.36
N THR A 12 -13.39 5.90 -11.57
CA THR A 12 -13.07 5.96 -10.16
C THR A 12 -11.55 6.02 -9.97
N ILE A 13 -11.11 6.94 -9.12
CA ILE A 13 -9.69 7.05 -8.78
C ILE A 13 -9.45 6.35 -7.47
N VAL A 14 -8.46 5.46 -7.45
CA VAL A 14 -8.01 4.79 -6.24
C VAL A 14 -6.52 5.06 -6.04
N TYR A 15 -6.09 5.02 -4.79
CA TYR A 15 -4.69 5.20 -4.44
C TYR A 15 -4.12 3.88 -3.94
N ARG A 16 -2.94 3.55 -4.42
CA ARG A 16 -2.24 2.32 -4.03
C ARG A 16 -0.90 2.69 -3.44
N ALA A 17 -0.53 1.99 -2.39
CA ALA A 17 0.76 2.19 -1.73
C ALA A 17 1.40 0.84 -1.42
N SER A 18 2.72 0.80 -1.53
CA SER A 18 3.49 -0.37 -1.13
C SER A 18 4.21 -0.06 0.18
N ILE A 19 4.11 -0.97 1.13
CA ILE A 19 4.75 -0.81 2.43
C ILE A 19 5.76 -1.94 2.61
N TYR A 20 6.97 -1.56 3.00
CA TYR A 20 8.02 -2.50 3.30
C TYR A 20 7.93 -2.89 4.77
N LEU A 21 7.67 -4.16 5.04
CA LEU A 21 7.47 -4.66 6.40
C LEU A 21 8.77 -5.18 7.04
N GLY A 22 9.79 -5.43 6.23
CA GLY A 22 11.05 -5.92 6.75
C GLY A 22 11.54 -7.14 5.99
N ILE A 23 12.45 -7.88 6.60
CA ILE A 23 13.03 -9.07 5.99
C ILE A 23 12.56 -10.29 6.78
N ASP A 24 12.06 -11.31 6.07
CA ASP A 24 11.72 -12.58 6.68
C ASP A 24 13.00 -13.28 7.11
N GLN A 25 13.12 -13.52 8.42
CA GLN A 25 14.32 -14.13 8.98
C GLN A 25 14.50 -15.58 8.53
N MET A 26 13.42 -16.27 8.20
CA MET A 26 13.50 -17.67 7.82
C MET A 26 13.96 -17.86 6.37
N THR A 27 13.52 -16.99 5.47
CA THR A 27 13.84 -17.13 4.05
C THR A 27 14.78 -16.05 3.54
N GLY A 28 14.98 -14.97 4.31
CA GLY A 28 15.79 -13.84 3.91
C GLY A 28 15.16 -12.97 2.84
N LYS A 29 13.90 -13.20 2.50
CA LYS A 29 13.21 -12.43 1.48
C LYS A 29 12.60 -11.16 2.05
N ARG A 30 12.55 -10.13 1.22
CA ARG A 30 11.89 -8.88 1.60
C ARG A 30 10.39 -9.06 1.61
N VAL A 31 9.75 -8.64 2.69
CA VAL A 31 8.30 -8.72 2.82
C VAL A 31 7.69 -7.36 2.53
N LYS A 32 6.79 -7.32 1.55
CA LYS A 32 6.08 -6.11 1.18
C LYS A 32 4.59 -6.39 1.19
N THR A 33 3.81 -5.38 1.57
CA THR A 33 2.36 -5.45 1.45
C THR A 33 1.87 -4.27 0.62
N SER A 34 0.77 -4.46 -0.10
CA SER A 34 0.17 -3.38 -0.86
C SER A 34 -1.17 -3.01 -0.24
N ILE A 35 -1.45 -1.73 -0.25
CA ILE A 35 -2.66 -1.17 0.32
C ILE A 35 -3.37 -0.37 -0.75
N THR A 36 -4.69 -0.50 -0.80
CA THR A 36 -5.52 0.25 -1.74
C THR A 36 -6.57 1.01 -0.95
N GLY A 37 -6.77 2.27 -1.31
CA GLY A 37 -7.78 3.10 -0.68
C GLY A 37 -8.35 4.09 -1.69
N ARG A 38 -9.50 4.66 -1.37
CA ARG A 38 -10.15 5.64 -2.24
C ARG A 38 -9.52 7.03 -2.11
N THR A 39 -8.89 7.30 -0.98
CA THR A 39 -8.23 8.57 -0.73
C THR A 39 -6.86 8.34 -0.13
N ARG A 40 -6.00 9.36 -0.23
CA ARG A 40 -4.68 9.29 0.40
C ARG A 40 -4.78 9.12 1.90
N LYS A 41 -5.76 9.78 2.51
CA LYS A 41 -5.98 9.67 3.95
C LYS A 41 -6.30 8.24 4.34
N GLU A 42 -7.16 7.57 3.57
CA GLU A 42 -7.51 6.18 3.82
C GLU A 42 -6.30 5.27 3.69
N VAL A 43 -5.50 5.47 2.64
CA VAL A 43 -4.27 4.71 2.44
C VAL A 43 -3.30 4.93 3.61
N ASN A 44 -3.14 6.16 4.05
CA ASN A 44 -2.26 6.47 5.17
C ASN A 44 -2.73 5.80 6.47
N GLN A 45 -4.03 5.78 6.70
CA GLN A 45 -4.57 5.12 7.89
C GLN A 45 -4.31 3.62 7.86
N LYS A 46 -4.54 3.00 6.72
CA LYS A 46 -4.27 1.56 6.55
C LYS A 46 -2.78 1.26 6.70
N ALA A 47 -1.94 2.15 6.23
CA ALA A 47 -0.49 2.00 6.36
C ALA A 47 -0.06 2.00 7.82
N LYS A 48 -0.65 2.86 8.63
CA LYS A 48 -0.34 2.90 10.06
C LYS A 48 -0.74 1.62 10.76
N HIS A 49 -1.86 1.03 10.35
CA HIS A 49 -2.31 -0.23 10.94
C HIS A 49 -1.48 -1.41 10.49
N ALA A 50 -0.88 -1.32 9.30
CA ALA A 50 -0.08 -2.42 8.75
C ALA A 50 1.34 -2.48 9.33
N GLN A 51 1.79 -1.41 9.95
CA GLN A 51 3.13 -1.37 10.54
C GLN A 51 3.19 -2.00 11.92
#